data_52af20e4fe17ccf665383220651df65d
#
_entry.id   52af20e4fe17ccf665383220651df65d
#
_cell.length_a   1.000
_cell.length_b   1.000
_cell.length_c   1.000
_cell.angle_alpha   90.00
_cell.angle_beta   90.00
_cell.angle_gamma   90.00
#
_symmetry.space_group_name_H-M   'P 1'
#
loop_
_entity.id
_entity.type
_entity.pdbx_description
1 polymer ?
#
loop_
_entity_poly.entity_id
_entity_poly.type
_entity_poly.pdbx_seq_one_letter_code
_entity_poly.pdbx_strand_id
1 'polypeptide(L)'
;MSKERGEKMKVLYVVVPCYNEEEVLEETTRQLKEKMESLIKDKKISKESRVMYVNDGSKDNTWKMIEEISEKEKLFTGISLSRNRGHQNALLGGLMTAKNYADIVISMDADLQDDINAIDKMIDKYYEGADIVYGVRSARKTDTWFKK
;
A
#
# COMPACT_ATOMS: atom_id res chain seq x y z
N MET A 1 -19.98 -15.99 -2.41
CA MET A 1 -18.96 -15.10 -2.63
C MET A 1 -19.02 -14.60 -4.02
N SER A 2 -18.43 -13.51 -4.21
CA SER A 2 -18.57 -12.90 -5.50
C SER A 2 -18.07 -13.76 -6.60
N LYS A 3 -17.18 -14.64 -6.27
CA LYS A 3 -16.70 -15.53 -7.25
C LYS A 3 -17.75 -16.34 -7.81
N GLU A 4 -18.70 -16.64 -7.01
CA GLU A 4 -19.76 -17.46 -7.46
C GLU A 4 -20.48 -16.85 -8.59
N ARG A 5 -20.36 -15.57 -8.74
CA ARG A 5 -20.99 -14.91 -9.84
C ARG A 5 -20.01 -14.62 -10.95
N GLY A 6 -18.84 -15.23 -10.86
CA GLY A 6 -17.85 -15.04 -11.89
C GLY A 6 -17.03 -13.79 -11.77
N GLU A 7 -17.25 -13.02 -10.73
CA GLU A 7 -16.47 -11.80 -10.54
C GLU A 7 -15.15 -12.15 -9.93
N LYS A 8 -14.11 -11.49 -10.42
CA LYS A 8 -12.81 -11.67 -9.84
C LYS A 8 -12.64 -10.75 -8.66
N MET A 9 -11.89 -11.22 -7.67
CA MET A 9 -11.52 -10.36 -6.57
C MET A 9 -10.60 -9.29 -7.07
N LYS A 10 -10.71 -8.12 -6.46
CA LYS A 10 -9.93 -6.97 -6.92
C LYS A 10 -8.52 -7.02 -6.38
N VAL A 11 -7.59 -6.52 -7.18
CA VAL A 11 -6.18 -6.45 -6.81
C VAL A 11 -5.93 -5.13 -6.11
N LEU A 12 -5.40 -5.20 -4.90
CA LEU A 12 -5.07 -4.03 -4.11
C LEU A 12 -3.56 -3.82 -4.09
N TYR A 13 -3.13 -2.60 -4.34
CA TYR A 13 -1.75 -2.21 -4.10
C TYR A 13 -1.72 -1.14 -3.04
N VAL A 14 -0.94 -1.38 -1.99
CA VAL A 14 -0.71 -0.38 -0.95
C VAL A 14 0.65 0.24 -1.24
N VAL A 15 0.65 1.53 -1.57
CA VAL A 15 1.87 2.24 -1.95
C VAL A 15 2.40 2.99 -0.74
N VAL A 16 3.65 2.72 -0.38
CA VAL A 16 4.26 3.26 0.84
C VAL A 16 5.56 3.96 0.48
N PRO A 17 5.54 5.30 0.37
CA PRO A 17 6.79 6.03 0.13
C PRO A 17 7.68 5.97 1.36
N CYS A 18 8.98 5.78 1.14
CA CYS A 18 9.94 5.62 2.22
C CYS A 18 11.14 6.54 2.01
N TYR A 19 11.54 7.24 3.05
CA TYR A 19 12.75 8.00 3.05
C TYR A 19 13.39 7.89 4.42
N ASN A 20 14.53 7.20 4.49
CA ASN A 20 15.26 6.99 5.77
C ASN A 20 14.34 6.40 6.84
N GLU A 21 13.73 5.27 6.53
CA GLU A 21 12.80 4.61 7.43
C GLU A 21 13.34 3.32 8.02
N GLU A 22 14.66 3.15 8.04
CA GLU A 22 15.22 1.86 8.45
C GLU A 22 14.80 1.43 9.86
N GLU A 23 14.51 2.39 10.74
CA GLU A 23 14.17 2.05 12.12
C GLU A 23 12.76 1.50 12.27
N VAL A 24 11.86 1.84 11.37
CA VAL A 24 10.47 1.42 11.52
C VAL A 24 10.04 0.40 10.47
N LEU A 25 10.83 0.20 9.43
CA LEU A 25 10.37 -0.56 8.28
C LEU A 25 10.06 -2.02 8.61
N GLU A 26 10.83 -2.62 9.51
CA GLU A 26 10.60 -4.01 9.86
C GLU A 26 9.23 -4.21 10.52
N GLU A 27 8.91 -3.34 11.47
CA GLU A 27 7.62 -3.44 12.16
C GLU A 27 6.48 -3.09 11.21
N THR A 28 6.68 -2.09 10.36
CA THR A 28 5.67 -1.72 9.37
C THR A 28 5.38 -2.90 8.45
N THR A 29 6.44 -3.59 8.01
CA THR A 29 6.28 -4.74 7.14
C THR A 29 5.49 -5.84 7.84
N ARG A 30 5.78 -6.09 9.11
CA ARG A 30 5.07 -7.11 9.86
C ARG A 30 3.58 -6.81 9.91
N GLN A 31 3.23 -5.56 10.22
CA GLN A 31 1.82 -5.21 10.35
C GLN A 31 1.10 -5.24 9.01
N LEU A 32 1.76 -4.74 7.96
CA LEU A 32 1.14 -4.77 6.64
C LEU A 32 0.97 -6.19 6.14
N LYS A 33 1.94 -7.04 6.43
CA LYS A 33 1.84 -8.44 6.01
C LYS A 33 0.63 -9.10 6.66
N GLU A 34 0.46 -8.87 7.96
CA GLU A 34 -0.67 -9.46 8.67
C GLU A 34 -1.99 -8.96 8.10
N LYS A 35 -2.06 -7.67 7.84
CA LYS A 35 -3.30 -7.10 7.30
C LYS A 35 -3.59 -7.65 5.91
N MET A 36 -2.60 -7.69 5.05
CA MET A 36 -2.80 -8.18 3.69
C MET A 36 -3.20 -9.65 3.69
N GLU A 37 -2.53 -10.46 4.51
CA GLU A 37 -2.88 -11.88 4.56
C GLU A 37 -4.30 -12.09 5.07
N SER A 38 -4.70 -11.28 6.04
CA SER A 38 -6.06 -11.36 6.57
C SER A 38 -7.10 -11.02 5.50
N LEU A 39 -6.84 -9.95 4.74
CA LEU A 39 -7.76 -9.54 3.70
C LEU A 39 -7.85 -10.57 2.58
N ILE A 40 -6.74 -11.18 2.25
CA ILE A 40 -6.74 -12.22 1.22
C ILE A 40 -7.51 -13.45 1.73
N LYS A 41 -7.26 -13.82 2.98
CA LYS A 41 -7.92 -14.97 3.55
C LYS A 41 -9.44 -14.77 3.60
N ASP A 42 -9.86 -13.55 3.91
CA ASP A 42 -11.27 -13.23 3.98
C ASP A 42 -11.87 -12.96 2.60
N LYS A 43 -11.07 -13.14 1.56
CA LYS A 43 -11.51 -12.96 0.17
C LYS A 43 -11.99 -11.56 -0.13
N LYS A 44 -11.43 -10.58 0.56
CA LYS A 44 -11.74 -9.19 0.29
C LYS A 44 -10.87 -8.61 -0.81
N ILE A 45 -9.70 -9.19 -1.01
CA ILE A 45 -8.80 -8.77 -2.09
C ILE A 45 -8.17 -10.01 -2.73
N SER A 46 -7.66 -9.82 -3.93
CA SER A 46 -7.02 -10.89 -4.67
C SER A 46 -5.65 -11.24 -4.07
N LYS A 47 -5.24 -12.48 -4.24
CA LYS A 47 -3.91 -12.90 -3.82
C LYS A 47 -2.81 -12.23 -4.65
N GLU A 48 -3.20 -11.57 -5.74
CA GLU A 48 -2.23 -10.83 -6.55
C GLU A 48 -1.94 -9.46 -5.96
N SER A 49 -2.60 -9.12 -4.87
CA SER A 49 -2.39 -7.83 -4.21
C SER A 49 -1.00 -7.72 -3.63
N ARG A 50 -0.48 -6.50 -3.54
CA ARG A 50 0.90 -6.28 -3.10
C ARG A 50 1.02 -5.01 -2.28
N VAL A 51 2.06 -4.96 -1.45
CA VAL A 51 2.51 -3.73 -0.82
C VAL A 51 3.73 -3.28 -1.63
N MET A 52 3.72 -2.04 -2.08
CA MET A 52 4.82 -1.49 -2.88
C MET A 52 5.52 -0.40 -2.09
N TYR A 53 6.75 -0.66 -1.69
CA TYR A 53 7.58 0.35 -1.07
C TYR A 53 8.26 1.18 -2.17
N VAL A 54 8.25 2.48 -2.00
CA VAL A 54 8.91 3.39 -2.94
C VAL A 54 10.04 4.09 -2.21
N ASN A 55 11.25 3.72 -2.51
CA ASN A 55 12.40 4.34 -1.86
C ASN A 55 12.70 5.68 -2.54
N ASP A 56 12.63 6.75 -1.75
CA ASP A 56 12.81 8.10 -2.25
C ASP A 56 14.23 8.58 -1.99
N GLY A 57 15.21 7.82 -2.48
CA GLY A 57 16.60 8.22 -2.37
C GLY A 57 17.12 8.18 -0.95
N SER A 58 16.75 7.18 -0.16
CA SER A 58 17.20 7.06 1.21
C SER A 58 18.72 6.95 1.28
N LYS A 59 19.29 7.50 2.35
CA LYS A 59 20.74 7.45 2.58
C LYS A 59 21.12 6.39 3.59
N ASP A 60 20.13 5.81 4.27
CA ASP A 60 20.38 4.76 5.25
C ASP A 60 20.12 3.39 4.59
N ASN A 61 19.84 2.37 5.38
CA ASN A 61 19.67 1.02 4.87
C ASN A 61 18.26 0.72 4.39
N THR A 62 17.42 1.74 4.23
CA THR A 62 16.04 1.53 3.84
C THR A 62 15.92 0.73 2.54
N TRP A 63 16.67 1.12 1.50
CA TRP A 63 16.55 0.41 0.23
C TRP A 63 17.02 -1.03 0.33
N LYS A 64 18.10 -1.26 1.06
CA LYS A 64 18.59 -2.61 1.23
C LYS A 64 17.54 -3.47 1.93
N MET A 65 16.87 -2.91 2.92
CA MET A 65 15.80 -3.62 3.60
C MET A 65 14.65 -3.93 2.68
N ILE A 66 14.27 -2.97 1.83
CA ILE A 66 13.19 -3.19 0.88
C ILE A 66 13.54 -4.33 -0.08
N GLU A 67 14.78 -4.34 -0.55
CA GLU A 67 15.20 -5.42 -1.44
C GLU A 67 15.09 -6.77 -0.75
N GLU A 68 15.55 -6.85 0.48
CA GLU A 68 15.50 -8.11 1.23
C GLU A 68 14.08 -8.55 1.50
N ILE A 69 13.21 -7.60 1.84
CA ILE A 69 11.82 -7.90 2.10
C ILE A 69 11.15 -8.44 0.83
N SER A 70 11.40 -7.79 -0.29
CA SER A 70 10.75 -8.20 -1.53
C SER A 70 11.23 -9.57 -2.00
N GLU A 71 12.43 -9.95 -1.63
CA GLU A 71 12.93 -11.28 -1.97
C GLU A 71 12.33 -12.37 -1.11
N LYS A 72 12.07 -12.05 0.16
CA LYS A 72 11.54 -13.04 1.09
C LYS A 72 10.03 -13.12 1.11
N GLU A 73 9.36 -12.00 0.91
CA GLU A 73 7.92 -11.92 1.07
C GLU A 73 7.27 -11.63 -0.26
N LYS A 74 6.52 -12.60 -0.76
CA LYS A 74 5.89 -12.47 -2.05
C LYS A 74 4.90 -11.33 -2.13
N LEU A 75 4.34 -10.94 -0.99
CA LEU A 75 3.37 -9.84 -0.94
C LEU A 75 4.00 -8.47 -1.14
N PHE A 76 5.30 -8.37 -1.08
CA PHE A 76 5.99 -7.08 -1.09
C PHE A 76 6.80 -6.89 -2.35
N THR A 77 6.78 -5.67 -2.87
CA THR A 77 7.61 -5.28 -3.99
C THR A 77 8.17 -3.91 -3.70
N GLY A 78 9.16 -3.49 -4.45
CA GLY A 78 9.78 -2.20 -4.20
C GLY A 78 10.30 -1.57 -5.47
N ILE A 79 10.29 -0.23 -5.48
CA ILE A 79 10.94 0.53 -6.54
C ILE A 79 11.77 1.59 -5.86
N SER A 80 12.83 2.03 -6.55
CA SER A 80 13.73 3.01 -5.99
C SER A 80 13.93 4.15 -6.98
N LEU A 81 13.80 5.37 -6.47
CA LEU A 81 14.09 6.55 -7.26
C LEU A 81 15.59 6.81 -7.18
N SER A 82 16.16 7.35 -8.25
CA SER A 82 17.60 7.54 -8.30
C SER A 82 18.08 8.57 -7.29
N ARG A 83 17.19 9.44 -6.81
CA ARG A 83 17.54 10.43 -5.82
C ARG A 83 16.27 10.88 -5.15
N ASN A 84 16.44 11.63 -4.05
CA ASN A 84 15.28 12.13 -3.34
C ASN A 84 14.49 13.10 -4.23
N ARG A 85 13.23 12.79 -4.43
CA ARG A 85 12.34 13.61 -5.27
C ARG A 85 11.26 14.27 -4.44
N GLY A 86 11.24 14.00 -3.13
CA GLY A 86 10.21 14.53 -2.26
C GLY A 86 9.05 13.55 -2.12
N HIS A 87 8.40 13.61 -0.97
CA HIS A 87 7.33 12.66 -0.64
C HIS A 87 6.23 12.62 -1.71
N GLN A 88 5.80 13.79 -2.18
CA GLN A 88 4.72 13.84 -3.16
C GLN A 88 5.11 13.18 -4.46
N ASN A 89 6.33 13.41 -4.91
CA ASN A 89 6.76 12.83 -6.18
C ASN A 89 7.01 11.33 -6.05
N ALA A 90 7.50 10.89 -4.90
CA ALA A 90 7.67 9.47 -4.66
C ALA A 90 6.31 8.77 -4.65
N LEU A 91 5.35 9.39 -3.99
CA LEU A 91 4.00 8.84 -3.97
C LEU A 91 3.43 8.75 -5.37
N LEU A 92 3.56 9.83 -6.14
CA LEU A 92 3.04 9.84 -7.50
C LEU A 92 3.68 8.75 -8.34
N GLY A 93 5.01 8.59 -8.23
CA GLY A 93 5.69 7.54 -8.97
C GLY A 93 5.17 6.16 -8.64
N GLY A 94 4.92 5.92 -7.35
CA GLY A 94 4.37 4.64 -6.93
C GLY A 94 2.97 4.42 -7.45
N LEU A 95 2.14 5.46 -7.38
CA LEU A 95 0.76 5.35 -7.87
C LEU A 95 0.72 5.09 -9.36
N MET A 96 1.57 5.78 -10.13
CA MET A 96 1.60 5.60 -11.57
C MET A 96 2.05 4.19 -11.94
N THR A 97 2.96 3.62 -11.17
CA THR A 97 3.41 2.26 -11.40
C THR A 97 2.34 1.25 -11.00
N ALA A 98 1.77 1.45 -9.82
CA ALA A 98 0.81 0.50 -9.26
C ALA A 98 -0.46 0.41 -10.10
N LYS A 99 -0.86 1.51 -10.72
CA LYS A 99 -2.12 1.49 -11.46
C LYS A 99 -2.11 0.51 -12.62
N ASN A 100 -0.93 0.10 -13.07
CA ASN A 100 -0.83 -0.86 -14.16
C ASN A 100 -1.18 -2.26 -13.72
N TYR A 101 -1.19 -2.52 -12.42
CA TYR A 101 -1.43 -3.85 -11.88
C TYR A 101 -2.63 -3.94 -10.98
N ALA A 102 -3.11 -2.82 -10.47
CA ALA A 102 -4.10 -2.82 -9.41
C ALA A 102 -5.44 -2.30 -9.84
N ASP A 103 -6.47 -2.80 -9.20
CA ASP A 103 -7.82 -2.27 -9.34
C ASP A 103 -8.05 -1.20 -8.28
N ILE A 104 -7.39 -1.34 -7.13
CA ILE A 104 -7.51 -0.43 -6.00
C ILE A 104 -6.11 -0.05 -5.57
N VAL A 105 -5.86 1.23 -5.39
CA VAL A 105 -4.56 1.69 -4.89
C VAL A 105 -4.79 2.55 -3.66
N ILE A 106 -4.09 2.22 -2.59
CA ILE A 106 -4.14 2.96 -1.34
C ILE A 106 -2.73 3.39 -0.99
N SER A 107 -2.56 4.60 -0.48
CA SER A 107 -1.25 5.05 -0.03
C SER A 107 -1.23 5.15 1.48
N MET A 108 -0.10 4.84 2.09
CA MET A 108 0.08 4.93 3.53
C MET A 108 1.49 5.42 3.84
N ASP A 109 1.67 6.02 5.01
CA ASP A 109 2.98 6.43 5.46
C ASP A 109 3.74 5.24 6.04
N ALA A 110 5.06 5.24 5.84
CA ALA A 110 5.89 4.12 6.28
C ALA A 110 5.92 3.97 7.80
N ASP A 111 5.71 5.04 8.53
CA ASP A 111 5.75 4.98 9.99
C ASP A 111 4.38 4.66 10.61
N LEU A 112 3.44 4.27 9.76
CA LEU A 112 2.10 3.86 10.19
C LEU A 112 1.40 4.89 11.04
N GLN A 113 1.60 6.18 10.70
CA GLN A 113 0.82 7.20 11.33
C GLN A 113 -0.65 7.08 10.95
N ASP A 114 -0.90 6.44 9.82
CA ASP A 114 -2.25 6.12 9.42
C ASP A 114 -2.72 4.89 10.16
N ASP A 115 -4.02 4.83 10.39
CA ASP A 115 -4.62 3.65 11.00
C ASP A 115 -4.64 2.54 9.96
N ILE A 116 -3.90 1.47 10.21
CA ILE A 116 -3.83 0.37 9.24
C ILE A 116 -5.20 -0.26 9.01
N ASN A 117 -6.10 -0.13 9.97
CA ASN A 117 -7.45 -0.66 9.78
C ASN A 117 -8.29 0.20 8.86
N ALA A 118 -7.81 1.39 8.48
CA ALA A 118 -8.51 2.18 7.50
C ALA A 118 -8.53 1.49 6.14
N ILE A 119 -7.58 0.57 5.91
CA ILE A 119 -7.56 -0.17 4.66
C ILE A 119 -8.89 -0.93 4.47
N ASP A 120 -9.38 -1.55 5.54
CA ASP A 120 -10.64 -2.27 5.46
C ASP A 120 -11.79 -1.35 5.04
N LYS A 121 -11.83 -0.16 5.63
CA LYS A 121 -12.90 0.77 5.34
C LYS A 121 -12.83 1.28 3.91
N MET A 122 -11.61 1.52 3.42
CA MET A 122 -11.45 2.01 2.05
C MET A 122 -11.88 0.96 1.05
N ILE A 123 -11.55 -0.29 1.32
CA ILE A 123 -11.96 -1.37 0.44
C ILE A 123 -13.47 -1.50 0.43
N ASP A 124 -14.10 -1.42 1.61
CA ASP A 124 -15.54 -1.51 1.68
C ASP A 124 -16.20 -0.39 0.89
N LYS A 125 -15.65 0.82 0.98
CA LYS A 125 -16.21 1.94 0.23
C LYS A 125 -16.06 1.75 -1.27
N TYR A 126 -14.95 1.17 -1.68
CA TYR A 126 -14.76 0.89 -3.10
C TYR A 126 -15.84 -0.06 -3.60
N TYR A 127 -16.12 -1.11 -2.83
CA TYR A 127 -17.13 -2.08 -3.24
C TYR A 127 -18.53 -1.51 -3.15
N GLU A 128 -18.72 -0.42 -2.40
CA GLU A 128 -20.00 0.25 -2.35
C GLU A 128 -20.23 1.18 -3.54
N GLY A 129 -19.23 1.33 -4.40
CA GLY A 129 -19.39 2.10 -5.61
C GLY A 129 -18.56 3.35 -5.73
N ALA A 130 -17.67 3.60 -4.78
CA ALA A 130 -16.80 4.76 -4.88
C ALA A 130 -15.76 4.49 -5.97
N ASP A 131 -15.57 5.45 -6.85
CA ASP A 131 -14.57 5.32 -7.90
C ASP A 131 -13.17 5.57 -7.38
N ILE A 132 -13.02 6.54 -6.51
CA ILE A 132 -11.73 6.92 -5.97
C ILE A 132 -11.85 7.07 -4.47
N VAL A 133 -10.89 6.48 -3.74
CA VAL A 133 -10.86 6.56 -2.30
C VAL A 133 -9.48 7.05 -1.89
N TYR A 134 -9.42 8.16 -1.15
CA TYR A 134 -8.16 8.69 -0.67
C TYR A 134 -8.07 8.52 0.82
N GLY A 135 -6.91 8.07 1.30
CA GLY A 135 -6.65 8.03 2.71
C GLY A 135 -5.65 9.13 3.03
N VAL A 136 -5.95 9.91 4.06
CA VAL A 136 -5.08 10.98 4.49
C VAL A 136 -4.57 10.64 5.86
N ARG A 137 -3.35 11.08 6.16
CA ARG A 137 -2.70 10.76 7.39
C ARG A 137 -3.58 11.03 8.60
N SER A 138 -3.72 10.03 9.45
CA SER A 138 -4.62 10.14 10.57
C SER A 138 -4.05 10.90 11.75
N ALA A 139 -2.75 11.16 11.74
CA ALA A 139 -2.16 11.90 12.85
C ALA A 139 -2.78 13.26 13.01
N ARG A 140 -3.25 13.84 11.92
CA ARG A 140 -3.87 15.13 11.99
C ARG A 140 -5.33 15.00 12.08
N LYS A 141 -5.85 14.25 11.21
CA LYS A 141 -7.21 13.89 11.25
C LYS A 141 -7.32 12.90 10.15
N THR A 142 -8.12 11.95 10.35
CA THR A 142 -8.33 10.94 9.36
C THR A 142 -9.34 11.44 8.39
N ASP A 143 -8.87 11.79 7.24
CA ASP A 143 -9.76 12.22 6.20
C ASP A 143 -9.76 11.17 5.12
N THR A 144 -10.91 10.70 4.80
CA THR A 144 -11.07 9.74 3.73
C THR A 144 -12.09 10.31 2.78
N TRP A 145 -11.70 10.41 1.52
CA TRP A 145 -12.57 10.98 0.53
C TRP A 145 -13.02 9.94 -0.45
N PHE A 146 -14.24 10.09 -0.92
CA PHE A 146 -14.80 9.17 -1.88
C PHE A 146 -15.31 9.94 -3.06
N LYS A 147 -15.04 9.45 -4.25
CA LYS A 147 -15.46 10.10 -5.45
C LYS A 147 -16.05 9.06 -6.37
N LYS A 148 -17.16 9.38 -6.90
CA LYS A 148 -17.81 8.46 -7.81
C LYS A 148 -17.72 8.90 -9.23
#